data_6d6d838adff7542abc40e8efb5c1e3d3
#
_entry.id   6d6d838adff7542abc40e8efb5c1e3d3
#
_cell.length_a   1.000
_cell.length_b   1.000
_cell.length_c   1.000
_cell.angle_alpha   90.00
_cell.angle_beta   90.00
_cell.angle_gamma   90.00
#
_symmetry.space_group_name_H-M   'P 1'
#
loop_
_entity.id
_entity.type
_entity.pdbx_description
1 polymer ?
#
loop_
_entity_poly.entity_id
_entity_poly.type
_entity_poly.pdbx_seq_one_letter_code
_entity_poly.pdbx_strand_id
1 'polypeptide(L)'
;MQAVGAWELRERDFMQISDGQRQRVLLARAIAQDAPVMALDEPTSYLDIRHQLELLACVRDLARTRGWTCLLSLHELALAQKVADRVACVCEGGIYAQGTPEDVLDAPTVAHVFDLGRAAWSTTLGCVEDAPLENAARVFVLGGAGTAAASMRTLRREGVGFCAGVLPENDVDCVLAHRLTAHVVSMPAFTLPSKETMALACEMLAGCEALVDCLGSIDAGPLEACRREMLACAHTAGLPVYGSAVQYLEALRNQKAHEDAGREICICCDATATPAGVSIRRECGKPPARSACPQAWAAAAAQVPVV
;
A
#
# COMPACT_ATOMS: atom_id res chain seq x y z
N MET A 1 31.03 18.15 12.64
CA MET A 1 30.05 17.50 13.54
C MET A 1 28.78 18.33 13.74
N GLN A 2 28.83 19.65 13.90
CA GLN A 2 27.59 20.48 14.00
C GLN A 2 26.70 20.36 12.76
N ALA A 3 27.27 20.43 11.57
CA ALA A 3 26.53 20.37 10.30
C ALA A 3 25.71 19.07 10.10
N VAL A 4 26.09 17.99 10.78
CA VAL A 4 25.43 16.68 10.69
C VAL A 4 24.70 16.29 11.99
N GLY A 5 24.47 17.24 12.89
CA GLY A 5 23.79 16.99 14.18
C GLY A 5 24.49 15.97 15.07
N ALA A 6 25.80 15.86 15.00
CA ALA A 6 26.60 14.89 15.78
C ALA A 6 27.53 15.55 16.83
N TRP A 7 27.26 16.83 17.18
CA TRP A 7 28.14 17.56 18.10
C TRP A 7 28.20 16.97 19.51
N GLU A 8 27.11 16.51 20.03
CA GLU A 8 26.97 15.87 21.34
C GLU A 8 27.70 14.51 21.46
N LEU A 9 28.08 13.93 20.30
CA LEU A 9 28.80 12.66 20.25
C LEU A 9 30.33 12.82 20.26
N ARG A 10 30.86 14.05 20.26
CA ARG A 10 32.29 14.37 20.09
C ARG A 10 33.22 13.73 21.13
N GLU A 11 32.69 13.44 22.34
CA GLU A 11 33.45 12.85 23.46
C GLU A 11 33.01 11.42 23.77
N ARG A 12 32.08 10.85 22.94
CA ARG A 12 31.63 9.48 23.13
C ARG A 12 32.54 8.52 22.39
N ASP A 13 32.69 7.33 22.95
CA ASP A 13 33.37 6.21 22.27
C ASP A 13 32.54 5.82 21.04
N PHE A 14 33.18 5.78 19.86
CA PHE A 14 32.58 5.39 18.59
C PHE A 14 31.94 3.99 18.63
N MET A 15 32.51 3.07 19.46
CA MET A 15 31.98 1.72 19.61
C MET A 15 30.72 1.65 20.49
N GLN A 16 30.41 2.72 21.24
CA GLN A 16 29.29 2.76 22.18
C GLN A 16 28.10 3.57 21.68
N ILE A 17 28.18 4.12 20.48
CA ILE A 17 27.09 4.87 19.84
C ILE A 17 26.33 3.97 18.84
N SER A 18 25.07 4.32 18.56
CA SER A 18 24.23 3.57 17.62
C SER A 18 24.75 3.67 16.18
N ASP A 19 24.35 2.73 15.32
CA ASP A 19 24.79 2.71 13.92
C ASP A 19 24.41 4.01 13.17
N GLY A 20 23.21 4.54 13.39
CA GLY A 20 22.84 5.83 12.83
C GLY A 20 23.68 7.01 13.37
N GLN A 21 24.10 6.96 14.63
CA GLN A 21 25.05 7.94 15.20
C GLN A 21 26.44 7.77 14.59
N ARG A 22 26.88 6.52 14.34
CA ARG A 22 28.14 6.23 13.63
C ARG A 22 28.13 6.81 12.22
N GLN A 23 27.04 6.63 11.45
CA GLN A 23 26.91 7.20 10.11
C GLN A 23 27.06 8.72 10.10
N ARG A 24 26.42 9.42 11.04
CA ARG A 24 26.60 10.89 11.17
C ARG A 24 28.04 11.29 11.53
N VAL A 25 28.72 10.53 12.36
CA VAL A 25 30.13 10.77 12.68
C VAL A 25 31.03 10.50 11.47
N LEU A 26 30.79 9.43 10.72
CA LEU A 26 31.53 9.11 9.49
C LEU A 26 31.33 10.20 8.42
N LEU A 27 30.11 10.70 8.25
CA LEU A 27 29.86 11.84 7.37
C LEU A 27 30.58 13.09 7.85
N ALA A 28 30.57 13.37 9.17
CA ALA A 28 31.34 14.51 9.73
C ALA A 28 32.84 14.38 9.43
N ARG A 29 33.37 13.16 9.47
CA ARG A 29 34.77 12.87 9.11
C ARG A 29 35.03 13.15 7.62
N ALA A 30 34.14 12.69 6.74
CA ALA A 30 34.27 12.93 5.30
C ALA A 30 34.21 14.43 4.99
N ILE A 31 33.31 15.18 5.61
CA ILE A 31 33.19 16.64 5.47
C ILE A 31 34.47 17.35 5.97
N ALA A 32 35.08 16.87 7.05
CA ALA A 32 36.30 17.47 7.63
C ALA A 32 37.52 17.31 6.72
N GLN A 33 37.50 16.38 5.76
CA GLN A 33 38.56 16.22 4.76
C GLN A 33 38.57 17.34 3.72
N ASP A 34 37.47 18.07 3.59
CA ASP A 34 37.29 19.22 2.68
C ASP A 34 37.71 18.93 1.23
N ALA A 35 37.45 17.72 0.77
CA ALA A 35 37.82 17.24 -0.56
C ALA A 35 36.79 17.68 -1.61
N PRO A 36 37.21 18.09 -2.81
CA PRO A 36 36.28 18.52 -3.87
C PRO A 36 35.39 17.37 -4.38
N VAL A 37 35.77 16.12 -4.16
CA VAL A 37 34.98 14.92 -4.48
C VAL A 37 34.79 14.09 -3.24
N MET A 38 33.56 13.78 -2.91
CA MET A 38 33.16 12.94 -1.78
C MET A 38 32.39 11.72 -2.27
N ALA A 39 32.86 10.53 -1.89
CA ALA A 39 32.16 9.28 -2.17
C ALA A 39 31.59 8.70 -0.85
N LEU A 40 30.32 8.40 -0.85
CA LEU A 40 29.60 7.83 0.28
C LEU A 40 28.91 6.54 -0.16
N ASP A 41 29.26 5.45 0.50
CA ASP A 41 28.65 4.16 0.25
C ASP A 41 27.53 3.92 1.25
N GLU A 42 26.30 3.73 0.74
CA GLU A 42 25.07 3.53 1.51
C GLU A 42 24.92 4.45 2.74
N PRO A 43 25.04 5.79 2.58
CA PRO A 43 25.07 6.69 3.73
C PRO A 43 23.75 6.77 4.49
N THR A 44 22.66 6.27 3.91
CA THR A 44 21.30 6.25 4.50
C THR A 44 20.97 4.98 5.25
N SER A 45 21.80 3.92 5.13
CA SER A 45 21.60 2.64 5.80
C SER A 45 21.56 2.83 7.32
N TYR A 46 20.69 2.09 8.00
CA TYR A 46 20.48 2.13 9.46
C TYR A 46 19.97 3.46 10.02
N LEU A 47 19.53 4.40 9.16
CA LEU A 47 18.90 5.65 9.56
C LEU A 47 17.39 5.53 9.44
N ASP A 48 16.66 6.14 10.38
CA ASP A 48 15.25 6.38 10.19
C ASP A 48 15.00 7.47 9.10
N ILE A 49 13.77 7.53 8.60
CA ILE A 49 13.39 8.41 7.49
C ILE A 49 13.80 9.89 7.75
N ARG A 50 13.64 10.36 8.99
CA ARG A 50 14.00 11.74 9.34
C ARG A 50 15.49 11.99 9.17
N HIS A 51 16.31 11.10 9.74
CA HIS A 51 17.77 11.23 9.67
C HIS A 51 18.32 10.99 8.27
N GLN A 52 17.69 10.11 7.46
CA GLN A 52 18.01 9.96 6.03
C GLN A 52 17.82 11.29 5.28
N LEU A 53 16.68 11.94 5.46
CA LEU A 53 16.38 13.22 4.80
C LEU A 53 17.31 14.35 5.27
N GLU A 54 17.60 14.43 6.58
CA GLU A 54 18.53 15.41 7.14
C GLU A 54 19.95 15.24 6.59
N LEU A 55 20.42 13.99 6.51
CA LEU A 55 21.74 13.65 5.96
C LEU A 55 21.84 14.03 4.48
N LEU A 56 20.88 13.62 3.66
CA LEU A 56 20.87 13.92 2.23
C LEU A 56 20.72 15.42 1.94
N ALA A 57 19.95 16.14 2.73
CA ALA A 57 19.87 17.61 2.65
C ALA A 57 21.23 18.25 2.95
N CYS A 58 21.92 17.80 4.00
CA CYS A 58 23.26 18.29 4.34
C CYS A 58 24.26 18.05 3.21
N VAL A 59 24.29 16.85 2.63
CA VAL A 59 25.18 16.52 1.50
C VAL A 59 24.89 17.40 0.30
N ARG A 60 23.62 17.59 -0.06
CA ARG A 60 23.21 18.45 -1.18
C ARG A 60 23.59 19.92 -0.95
N ASP A 61 23.38 20.42 0.26
CA ASP A 61 23.74 21.81 0.61
C ASP A 61 25.25 22.03 0.55
N LEU A 62 26.07 21.07 0.99
CA LEU A 62 27.52 21.10 0.87
C LEU A 62 27.96 21.06 -0.60
N ALA A 63 27.37 20.17 -1.42
CA ALA A 63 27.66 20.11 -2.85
C ALA A 63 27.41 21.47 -3.52
N ARG A 64 26.28 22.12 -3.21
CA ARG A 64 25.92 23.43 -3.80
C ARG A 64 26.75 24.59 -3.27
N THR A 65 26.98 24.64 -1.98
CA THR A 65 27.66 25.81 -1.35
C THR A 65 29.15 25.78 -1.50
N ARG A 66 29.75 24.58 -1.55
CA ARG A 66 31.20 24.38 -1.69
C ARG A 66 31.65 23.96 -3.09
N GLY A 67 30.70 23.70 -4.00
CA GLY A 67 31.01 23.22 -5.34
C GLY A 67 31.58 21.79 -5.36
N TRP A 68 31.24 20.98 -4.36
CA TRP A 68 31.70 19.60 -4.29
C TRP A 68 30.92 18.69 -5.23
N THR A 69 31.60 17.67 -5.73
CA THR A 69 30.95 16.53 -6.39
C THR A 69 30.75 15.42 -5.38
N CYS A 70 29.49 15.04 -5.16
CA CYS A 70 29.14 13.96 -4.24
C CYS A 70 28.65 12.75 -5.02
N LEU A 71 29.29 11.61 -4.83
CA LEU A 71 28.89 10.30 -5.35
C LEU A 71 28.32 9.48 -4.19
N LEU A 72 27.08 9.02 -4.32
CA LEU A 72 26.40 8.22 -3.31
C LEU A 72 25.90 6.92 -3.92
N SER A 73 26.08 5.79 -3.24
CA SER A 73 25.27 4.61 -3.49
C SER A 73 24.00 4.68 -2.65
N LEU A 74 22.85 4.42 -3.28
CA LEU A 74 21.54 4.43 -2.60
C LEU A 74 20.71 3.25 -3.09
N HIS A 75 20.01 2.58 -2.18
CA HIS A 75 19.05 1.54 -2.51
C HIS A 75 17.61 2.06 -2.61
N GLU A 76 17.32 3.16 -1.93
CA GLU A 76 15.98 3.77 -1.92
C GLU A 76 15.79 4.68 -3.14
N LEU A 77 15.14 4.17 -4.18
CA LEU A 77 14.86 4.90 -5.42
C LEU A 77 14.17 6.25 -5.20
N ALA A 78 13.21 6.28 -4.26
CA ALA A 78 12.49 7.51 -3.92
C ALA A 78 13.41 8.59 -3.33
N LEU A 79 14.46 8.22 -2.60
CA LEU A 79 15.47 9.16 -2.11
C LEU A 79 16.39 9.61 -3.23
N ALA A 80 16.85 8.69 -4.09
CA ALA A 80 17.66 9.04 -5.26
C ALA A 80 16.92 10.03 -6.17
N GLN A 81 15.63 9.80 -6.44
CA GLN A 81 14.79 10.70 -7.24
C GLN A 81 14.66 12.10 -6.64
N LYS A 82 14.69 12.23 -5.30
CA LYS A 82 14.53 13.52 -4.62
C LYS A 82 15.81 14.35 -4.54
N VAL A 83 16.98 13.70 -4.51
CA VAL A 83 18.22 14.41 -4.15
C VAL A 83 19.28 14.42 -5.26
N ALA A 84 19.26 13.45 -6.17
CA ALA A 84 20.30 13.33 -7.18
C ALA A 84 20.08 14.29 -8.36
N ASP A 85 21.14 14.94 -8.80
CA ASP A 85 21.16 15.67 -10.07
C ASP A 85 21.32 14.72 -11.24
N ARG A 86 22.04 13.61 -11.03
CA ARG A 86 22.23 12.51 -11.99
C ARG A 86 22.23 11.16 -11.28
N VAL A 87 21.72 10.15 -11.97
CA VAL A 87 21.67 8.77 -11.50
C VAL A 87 22.46 7.90 -12.50
N ALA A 88 23.19 6.93 -11.98
CA ALA A 88 23.77 5.83 -12.74
C ALA A 88 23.26 4.52 -12.14
N CYS A 89 22.52 3.74 -12.93
CA CYS A 89 22.07 2.41 -12.55
C CYS A 89 23.16 1.40 -12.87
N VAL A 90 23.63 0.70 -11.85
CA VAL A 90 24.70 -0.32 -12.00
C VAL A 90 24.07 -1.70 -11.95
N CYS A 91 24.35 -2.51 -12.96
CA CYS A 91 23.88 -3.87 -13.06
C CYS A 91 24.98 -4.73 -13.72
N GLU A 92 25.15 -5.97 -13.26
CA GLU A 92 26.12 -6.94 -13.82
C GLU A 92 27.57 -6.40 -13.95
N GLY A 93 27.97 -5.53 -13.01
CA GLY A 93 29.32 -4.95 -12.99
C GLY A 93 29.54 -3.79 -13.97
N GLY A 94 28.50 -3.28 -14.62
CA GLY A 94 28.55 -2.16 -15.57
C GLY A 94 27.47 -1.11 -15.29
N ILE A 95 27.61 0.06 -15.94
CA ILE A 95 26.56 1.08 -15.94
C ILE A 95 25.53 0.69 -17.00
N TYR A 96 24.33 0.32 -16.57
CA TYR A 96 23.23 -0.03 -17.45
C TYR A 96 22.54 1.21 -18.05
N ALA A 97 22.28 2.22 -17.22
CA ALA A 97 21.70 3.49 -17.66
C ALA A 97 22.24 4.64 -16.81
N GLN A 98 22.34 5.83 -17.40
CA GLN A 98 22.73 7.05 -16.69
C GLN A 98 22.05 8.28 -17.27
N GLY A 99 21.63 9.22 -16.41
CA GLY A 99 20.94 10.44 -16.82
C GLY A 99 20.39 11.21 -15.64
N THR A 100 19.36 12.03 -15.86
CA THR A 100 18.58 12.60 -14.75
C THR A 100 17.74 11.50 -14.09
N PRO A 101 17.32 11.67 -12.82
CA PRO A 101 16.43 10.70 -12.18
C PRO A 101 15.17 10.42 -13.00
N GLU A 102 14.58 11.45 -13.60
CA GLU A 102 13.37 11.37 -14.40
C GLU A 102 13.56 10.56 -15.70
N ASP A 103 14.73 10.63 -16.30
CA ASP A 103 15.04 9.90 -17.53
C ASP A 103 15.41 8.44 -17.28
N VAL A 104 16.03 8.16 -16.13
CA VAL A 104 16.65 6.85 -15.85
C VAL A 104 15.78 5.95 -14.97
N LEU A 105 15.08 6.51 -13.99
CA LEU A 105 14.26 5.75 -13.04
C LEU A 105 12.86 5.46 -13.61
N ASP A 106 12.80 4.98 -14.84
CA ASP A 106 11.57 4.49 -15.45
C ASP A 106 11.26 3.03 -15.04
N ALA A 107 10.04 2.59 -15.31
CA ALA A 107 9.60 1.26 -14.92
C ALA A 107 10.43 0.12 -15.57
N PRO A 108 10.78 0.16 -16.88
CA PRO A 108 11.62 -0.86 -17.50
C PRO A 108 13.03 -0.93 -16.93
N THR A 109 13.69 0.20 -16.73
CA THR A 109 15.06 0.26 -16.18
C THR A 109 15.09 -0.29 -14.76
N VAL A 110 14.17 0.17 -13.91
CA VAL A 110 14.08 -0.28 -12.52
C VAL A 110 13.73 -1.76 -12.43
N ALA A 111 12.80 -2.24 -13.26
CA ALA A 111 12.45 -3.67 -13.32
C ALA A 111 13.65 -4.54 -13.68
N HIS A 112 14.47 -4.10 -14.63
CA HIS A 112 15.67 -4.83 -15.05
C HIS A 112 16.75 -4.82 -13.97
N VAL A 113 17.08 -3.64 -13.42
CA VAL A 113 18.19 -3.47 -12.46
C VAL A 113 17.92 -4.18 -11.13
N PHE A 114 16.66 -4.21 -10.70
CA PHE A 114 16.27 -4.80 -9.41
C PHE A 114 15.59 -6.18 -9.55
N ASP A 115 15.50 -6.73 -10.75
CA ASP A 115 14.85 -8.02 -11.05
C ASP A 115 13.46 -8.12 -10.40
N LEU A 116 12.63 -7.10 -10.62
CA LEU A 116 11.33 -6.96 -9.93
C LEU A 116 10.28 -8.02 -10.33
N GLY A 117 10.58 -8.86 -11.33
CA GLY A 117 9.65 -9.85 -11.82
C GLY A 117 8.35 -9.21 -12.34
N ARG A 118 7.22 -9.49 -11.66
CA ARG A 118 5.91 -8.94 -12.03
C ARG A 118 5.57 -7.61 -11.34
N ALA A 119 6.28 -7.25 -10.28
CA ALA A 119 6.13 -5.96 -9.63
C ALA A 119 6.68 -4.84 -10.54
N ALA A 120 6.19 -3.64 -10.38
CA ALA A 120 6.60 -2.53 -11.23
C ALA A 120 6.80 -1.23 -10.45
N TRP A 121 7.85 -0.52 -10.80
CA TRP A 121 8.08 0.84 -10.33
C TRP A 121 7.09 1.80 -10.97
N SER A 122 6.53 2.67 -10.19
CA SER A 122 5.71 3.79 -10.65
C SER A 122 6.44 5.09 -10.41
N THR A 123 6.87 5.76 -11.47
CA THR A 123 7.49 7.09 -11.39
C THR A 123 6.54 8.13 -10.81
N THR A 124 5.25 8.03 -11.15
CA THR A 124 4.21 8.93 -10.66
C THR A 124 3.95 8.77 -9.17
N LEU A 125 3.94 7.52 -8.66
CA LEU A 125 3.68 7.23 -7.25
C LEU A 125 4.96 7.23 -6.41
N GLY A 126 6.14 7.14 -7.04
CA GLY A 126 7.44 7.07 -6.38
C GLY A 126 7.62 5.80 -5.53
N CYS A 127 7.00 4.70 -5.91
CA CYS A 127 7.07 3.43 -5.20
C CYS A 127 6.94 2.23 -6.14
N VAL A 128 7.33 1.06 -5.65
CA VAL A 128 7.06 -0.23 -6.29
C VAL A 128 5.68 -0.69 -5.87
N GLU A 129 4.86 -1.06 -6.84
CA GLU A 129 3.56 -1.70 -6.61
C GLU A 129 3.63 -3.15 -7.08
N ASP A 130 2.87 -4.01 -6.40
CA ASP A 130 2.73 -5.41 -6.77
C ASP A 130 2.10 -5.58 -8.15
N ALA A 131 2.27 -6.76 -8.74
CA ALA A 131 1.56 -7.13 -9.96
C ALA A 131 0.03 -7.06 -9.79
N PRO A 132 -0.72 -6.70 -10.84
CA PRO A 132 -2.17 -6.71 -10.79
C PRO A 132 -2.74 -8.05 -10.34
N LEU A 133 -3.84 -8.03 -9.59
CA LEU A 133 -4.60 -9.23 -9.28
C LEU A 133 -5.25 -9.79 -10.55
N GLU A 134 -5.07 -11.09 -10.79
CA GLU A 134 -5.70 -11.80 -11.90
C GLU A 134 -7.06 -12.40 -11.53
N ASN A 135 -7.45 -12.30 -10.25
CA ASN A 135 -8.71 -12.83 -9.76
C ASN A 135 -9.90 -12.09 -10.38
N ALA A 136 -11.00 -12.80 -10.57
CA ALA A 136 -12.25 -12.18 -10.97
C ALA A 136 -12.63 -11.04 -10.01
N ALA A 137 -13.09 -9.93 -10.57
CA ALA A 137 -13.52 -8.78 -9.77
C ALA A 137 -14.78 -9.14 -8.97
N ARG A 138 -14.70 -8.99 -7.65
CA ARG A 138 -15.82 -9.18 -6.72
C ARG A 138 -16.42 -7.85 -6.29
N VAL A 139 -15.64 -6.78 -6.37
CA VAL A 139 -16.01 -5.46 -5.86
C VAL A 139 -15.74 -4.42 -6.92
N PHE A 140 -16.65 -3.47 -7.08
CA PHE A 140 -16.41 -2.26 -7.86
C PHE A 140 -15.96 -1.14 -6.91
N VAL A 141 -14.80 -0.55 -7.16
CA VAL A 141 -14.26 0.60 -6.40
C VAL A 141 -14.51 1.87 -7.19
N LEU A 142 -15.36 2.72 -6.67
CA LEU A 142 -15.63 4.04 -7.20
C LEU A 142 -14.75 5.06 -6.48
N GLY A 143 -13.90 5.77 -7.22
CA GLY A 143 -12.89 6.66 -6.68
C GLY A 143 -12.56 7.83 -7.59
N GLY A 144 -11.52 8.54 -7.21
CA GLY A 144 -10.96 9.69 -7.90
C GLY A 144 -10.35 10.67 -6.91
N ALA A 145 -9.46 11.53 -7.40
CA ALA A 145 -8.73 12.50 -6.59
C ALA A 145 -7.94 11.89 -5.40
N GLY A 146 -7.47 10.65 -5.54
CA GLY A 146 -6.71 9.93 -4.51
C GLY A 146 -7.56 9.28 -3.41
N THR A 147 -8.89 9.35 -3.48
CA THR A 147 -9.77 8.86 -2.42
C THR A 147 -9.83 7.33 -2.35
N ALA A 148 -9.60 6.64 -3.46
CA ALA A 148 -9.72 5.19 -3.54
C ALA A 148 -8.41 4.44 -3.21
N ALA A 149 -7.28 5.11 -3.16
CA ALA A 149 -5.96 4.48 -3.00
C ALA A 149 -5.88 3.52 -1.79
N ALA A 150 -6.39 3.95 -0.63
CA ALA A 150 -6.40 3.13 0.58
C ALA A 150 -7.26 1.88 0.41
N SER A 151 -8.45 2.01 -0.19
CA SER A 151 -9.37 0.88 -0.43
C SER A 151 -8.80 -0.11 -1.45
N MET A 152 -8.24 0.36 -2.55
CA MET A 152 -7.60 -0.49 -3.57
C MET A 152 -6.42 -1.29 -2.99
N ARG A 153 -5.52 -0.65 -2.23
CA ARG A 153 -4.41 -1.34 -1.57
C ARG A 153 -4.89 -2.34 -0.51
N THR A 154 -5.96 -2.02 0.20
CA THR A 154 -6.55 -2.93 1.19
C THR A 154 -7.12 -4.17 0.51
N LEU A 155 -7.90 -4.03 -0.56
CA LEU A 155 -8.43 -5.17 -1.34
C LEU A 155 -7.30 -6.01 -1.93
N ARG A 156 -6.26 -5.36 -2.47
CA ARG A 156 -5.07 -6.04 -3.01
C ARG A 156 -4.39 -6.89 -1.93
N ARG A 157 -4.15 -6.34 -0.75
CA ARG A 157 -3.50 -7.04 0.38
C ARG A 157 -4.31 -8.23 0.88
N GLU A 158 -5.65 -8.13 0.87
CA GLU A 158 -6.55 -9.21 1.26
C GLU A 158 -6.81 -10.21 0.11
N GLY A 159 -6.19 -10.03 -1.06
CA GLY A 159 -6.36 -10.93 -2.21
C GLY A 159 -7.75 -10.90 -2.84
N VAL A 160 -8.52 -9.82 -2.62
CA VAL A 160 -9.86 -9.64 -3.17
C VAL A 160 -9.76 -8.96 -4.52
N GLY A 161 -10.20 -9.67 -5.58
CA GLY A 161 -10.29 -9.10 -6.94
C GLY A 161 -11.27 -7.93 -6.97
N PHE A 162 -10.89 -6.87 -7.66
CA PHE A 162 -11.75 -5.68 -7.81
C PHE A 162 -11.61 -5.07 -9.20
N CYS A 163 -12.62 -4.33 -9.62
CA CYS A 163 -12.53 -3.38 -10.71
C CYS A 163 -12.61 -1.96 -10.17
N ALA A 164 -12.10 -0.99 -10.91
CA ALA A 164 -12.09 0.42 -10.51
C ALA A 164 -12.56 1.31 -11.66
N GLY A 165 -13.27 2.36 -11.33
CA GLY A 165 -13.80 3.33 -12.31
C GLY A 165 -14.83 4.28 -11.67
N VAL A 166 -15.38 5.23 -12.41
CA VAL A 166 -14.91 5.73 -13.70
C VAL A 166 -13.85 6.78 -13.42
N LEU A 167 -12.61 6.52 -13.80
CA LEU A 167 -11.45 7.32 -13.37
C LEU A 167 -10.93 8.19 -14.52
N PRO A 168 -10.69 9.49 -14.32
CA PRO A 168 -9.96 10.30 -15.29
C PRO A 168 -8.55 9.74 -15.50
N GLU A 169 -8.07 9.67 -16.75
CA GLU A 169 -6.75 9.09 -17.09
C GLU A 169 -5.58 9.79 -16.38
N ASN A 170 -5.73 11.07 -16.05
CA ASN A 170 -4.73 11.86 -15.32
C ASN A 170 -4.89 11.81 -13.80
N ASP A 171 -5.83 11.01 -13.27
CA ASP A 171 -6.06 10.87 -11.83
C ASP A 171 -5.05 9.89 -11.22
N VAL A 172 -4.58 10.21 -10.01
CA VAL A 172 -3.66 9.34 -9.26
C VAL A 172 -4.28 7.97 -8.95
N ASP A 173 -5.59 7.93 -8.70
CA ASP A 173 -6.31 6.66 -8.50
C ASP A 173 -6.35 5.83 -9.78
N CYS A 174 -6.39 6.45 -10.97
CA CYS A 174 -6.32 5.75 -12.25
C CYS A 174 -4.95 5.11 -12.45
N VAL A 175 -3.88 5.85 -12.17
CA VAL A 175 -2.50 5.35 -12.24
C VAL A 175 -2.32 4.16 -11.30
N LEU A 176 -2.82 4.26 -10.07
CA LEU A 176 -2.75 3.19 -9.08
C LEU A 176 -3.61 1.98 -9.48
N ALA A 177 -4.84 2.20 -9.94
CA ALA A 177 -5.75 1.14 -10.35
C ALA A 177 -5.13 0.24 -11.43
N HIS A 178 -4.52 0.82 -12.46
CA HIS A 178 -3.82 0.08 -13.52
C HIS A 178 -2.63 -0.76 -13.02
N ARG A 179 -2.08 -0.44 -11.85
CA ARG A 179 -1.03 -1.24 -11.21
C ARG A 179 -1.59 -2.39 -10.38
N LEU A 180 -2.77 -2.25 -9.81
CA LEU A 180 -3.31 -3.19 -8.83
C LEU A 180 -4.37 -4.15 -9.40
N THR A 181 -5.04 -3.78 -10.52
CA THR A 181 -6.05 -4.60 -11.19
C THR A 181 -5.99 -4.46 -12.71
N ALA A 182 -6.39 -5.52 -13.42
CA ALA A 182 -6.55 -5.48 -14.87
C ALA A 182 -7.88 -4.83 -15.32
N HIS A 183 -8.79 -4.58 -14.39
CA HIS A 183 -10.18 -4.19 -14.66
C HIS A 183 -10.41 -2.72 -14.29
N VAL A 184 -9.99 -1.80 -15.16
CA VAL A 184 -10.13 -0.35 -14.94
C VAL A 184 -10.99 0.27 -16.03
N VAL A 185 -11.99 1.03 -15.64
CA VAL A 185 -12.78 1.90 -16.54
C VAL A 185 -12.23 3.31 -16.39
N SER A 186 -11.60 3.81 -17.43
CA SER A 186 -11.08 5.19 -17.46
C SER A 186 -11.87 6.07 -18.43
N MET A 187 -11.72 7.38 -18.26
CA MET A 187 -12.25 8.40 -19.15
C MET A 187 -11.18 9.44 -19.45
N PRO A 188 -11.24 10.14 -20.60
CA PRO A 188 -10.32 11.21 -20.90
C PRO A 188 -10.32 12.30 -19.82
N ALA A 189 -9.14 12.88 -19.56
CA ALA A 189 -8.98 13.92 -18.56
C ALA A 189 -9.88 15.15 -18.87
N PHE A 190 -10.43 15.75 -17.81
CA PHE A 190 -11.25 16.99 -17.88
C PHE A 190 -12.52 16.87 -18.72
N THR A 191 -13.02 15.65 -18.98
CA THR A 191 -14.26 15.42 -19.68
C THR A 191 -15.34 14.82 -18.77
N LEU A 192 -16.58 14.87 -19.22
CA LEU A 192 -17.64 14.02 -18.65
C LEU A 192 -17.52 12.61 -19.23
N PRO A 193 -17.92 11.57 -18.48
CA PRO A 193 -17.93 10.21 -19.00
C PRO A 193 -18.90 10.11 -20.19
N SER A 194 -18.49 9.36 -21.21
CA SER A 194 -19.39 9.04 -22.31
C SER A 194 -20.47 8.04 -21.86
N LYS A 195 -21.56 7.95 -22.63
CA LYS A 195 -22.60 6.94 -22.35
C LYS A 195 -22.05 5.51 -22.43
N GLU A 196 -21.13 5.27 -23.35
CA GLU A 196 -20.46 3.98 -23.54
C GLU A 196 -19.58 3.65 -22.34
N THR A 197 -18.82 4.63 -21.84
CA THR A 197 -17.98 4.47 -20.63
C THR A 197 -18.84 4.14 -19.41
N MET A 198 -19.96 4.84 -19.22
CA MET A 198 -20.85 4.58 -18.10
C MET A 198 -21.55 3.22 -18.23
N ALA A 199 -21.99 2.86 -19.44
CA ALA A 199 -22.58 1.53 -19.69
C ALA A 199 -21.61 0.39 -19.35
N LEU A 200 -20.34 0.52 -19.76
CA LEU A 200 -19.29 -0.43 -19.42
C LEU A 200 -19.08 -0.52 -17.90
N ALA A 201 -19.04 0.61 -17.21
CA ALA A 201 -18.89 0.65 -15.76
C ALA A 201 -20.06 -0.02 -15.03
N CYS A 202 -21.31 0.23 -15.48
CA CYS A 202 -22.49 -0.41 -14.93
C CYS A 202 -22.52 -1.92 -15.22
N GLU A 203 -22.08 -2.35 -16.40
CA GLU A 203 -21.96 -3.79 -16.72
C GLU A 203 -20.94 -4.48 -15.81
N MET A 204 -19.78 -3.87 -15.62
CA MET A 204 -18.77 -4.40 -14.70
C MET A 204 -19.26 -4.43 -13.25
N LEU A 205 -19.98 -3.39 -12.81
CA LEU A 205 -20.59 -3.34 -11.48
C LEU A 205 -21.63 -4.45 -11.30
N ALA A 206 -22.45 -4.73 -12.31
CA ALA A 206 -23.46 -5.79 -12.24
C ALA A 206 -22.83 -7.20 -12.08
N GLY A 207 -21.58 -7.38 -12.49
CA GLY A 207 -20.80 -8.59 -12.26
C GLY A 207 -20.14 -8.68 -10.87
N CYS A 208 -20.26 -7.65 -10.05
CA CYS A 208 -19.68 -7.57 -8.70
C CYS A 208 -20.70 -7.92 -7.61
N GLU A 209 -20.21 -8.17 -6.41
CA GLU A 209 -21.01 -8.44 -5.21
C GLU A 209 -21.34 -7.16 -4.42
N ALA A 210 -20.58 -6.09 -4.65
CA ALA A 210 -20.71 -4.82 -3.93
C ALA A 210 -20.09 -3.65 -4.68
N LEU A 211 -20.54 -2.44 -4.30
CA LEU A 211 -19.92 -1.16 -4.65
C LEU A 211 -19.19 -0.60 -3.41
N VAL A 212 -17.94 -0.21 -3.57
CA VAL A 212 -17.20 0.60 -2.59
C VAL A 212 -17.10 2.02 -3.10
N ASP A 213 -17.88 2.92 -2.51
CA ASP A 213 -17.93 4.35 -2.83
C ASP A 213 -16.93 5.12 -1.98
N CYS A 214 -15.75 5.41 -2.54
CA CYS A 214 -14.70 6.18 -1.89
C CYS A 214 -14.84 7.70 -2.10
N LEU A 215 -15.78 8.15 -2.93
CA LEU A 215 -15.92 9.58 -3.24
C LEU A 215 -16.59 10.38 -2.12
N GLY A 216 -17.33 9.72 -1.23
CA GLY A 216 -17.97 10.37 -0.11
C GLY A 216 -18.91 11.50 -0.53
N SER A 217 -18.72 12.71 0.00
CA SER A 217 -19.52 13.90 -0.26
C SER A 217 -18.89 14.79 -1.32
N ILE A 218 -18.58 14.27 -2.51
CA ILE A 218 -18.23 15.13 -3.66
C ILE A 218 -19.51 15.73 -4.21
N ASP A 219 -19.63 17.07 -4.17
CA ASP A 219 -20.88 17.78 -4.43
C ASP A 219 -21.01 18.30 -5.87
N ALA A 220 -19.96 18.22 -6.69
CA ALA A 220 -19.97 18.75 -8.05
C ALA A 220 -18.93 18.14 -8.99
N GLY A 221 -19.15 18.29 -10.29
CA GLY A 221 -18.18 17.93 -11.33
C GLY A 221 -18.36 16.52 -11.92
N PRO A 222 -17.43 16.09 -12.80
CA PRO A 222 -17.53 14.81 -13.50
C PRO A 222 -17.61 13.60 -12.57
N LEU A 223 -16.87 13.61 -11.45
CA LEU A 223 -16.86 12.51 -10.48
C LEU A 223 -18.20 12.39 -9.74
N GLU A 224 -18.86 13.50 -9.42
CA GLU A 224 -20.22 13.50 -8.83
C GLU A 224 -21.23 12.87 -9.79
N ALA A 225 -21.18 13.25 -11.07
CA ALA A 225 -22.06 12.69 -12.09
C ALA A 225 -21.86 11.16 -12.22
N CYS A 226 -20.60 10.69 -12.27
CA CYS A 226 -20.28 9.26 -12.25
C CYS A 226 -20.82 8.59 -10.98
N ARG A 227 -20.57 9.17 -9.82
CA ARG A 227 -21.02 8.64 -8.53
C ARG A 227 -22.52 8.43 -8.48
N ARG A 228 -23.28 9.44 -8.86
CA ARG A 228 -24.73 9.39 -8.84
C ARG A 228 -25.28 8.28 -9.75
N GLU A 229 -24.73 8.14 -10.94
CA GLU A 229 -25.13 7.10 -11.88
C GLU A 229 -24.73 5.69 -11.39
N MET A 230 -23.52 5.53 -10.86
CA MET A 230 -23.06 4.25 -10.31
C MET A 230 -23.86 3.82 -9.07
N LEU A 231 -24.23 4.76 -8.20
CA LEU A 231 -25.11 4.49 -7.07
C LEU A 231 -26.52 4.07 -7.52
N ALA A 232 -27.07 4.69 -8.58
CA ALA A 232 -28.33 4.29 -9.16
C ALA A 232 -28.26 2.88 -9.77
N CYS A 233 -27.17 2.56 -10.46
CA CYS A 233 -26.92 1.20 -11.00
C CYS A 233 -26.82 0.17 -9.87
N ALA A 234 -26.07 0.46 -8.80
CA ALA A 234 -25.95 -0.42 -7.64
C ALA A 234 -27.30 -0.69 -6.98
N HIS A 235 -28.08 0.37 -6.76
CA HIS A 235 -29.43 0.26 -6.21
C HIS A 235 -30.37 -0.60 -7.09
N THR A 236 -30.32 -0.38 -8.41
CA THR A 236 -31.15 -1.16 -9.37
C THR A 236 -30.76 -2.63 -9.37
N ALA A 237 -29.47 -2.93 -9.22
CA ALA A 237 -28.94 -4.29 -9.14
C ALA A 237 -29.06 -4.92 -7.73
N GLY A 238 -29.57 -4.19 -6.74
CA GLY A 238 -29.70 -4.67 -5.36
C GLY A 238 -28.36 -4.89 -4.67
N LEU A 239 -27.30 -4.22 -5.10
CA LEU A 239 -25.95 -4.39 -4.56
C LEU A 239 -25.75 -3.52 -3.31
N PRO A 240 -25.10 -4.05 -2.26
CA PRO A 240 -24.72 -3.27 -1.10
C PRO A 240 -23.64 -2.24 -1.46
N VAL A 241 -23.69 -1.08 -0.79
CA VAL A 241 -22.74 0.02 -0.96
C VAL A 241 -22.02 0.26 0.35
N TYR A 242 -20.69 0.32 0.28
CA TYR A 242 -19.80 0.55 1.42
C TYR A 242 -18.95 1.80 1.18
N GLY A 243 -18.66 2.58 2.22
CA GLY A 243 -17.83 3.78 2.12
C GLY A 243 -16.32 3.49 2.07
N SER A 244 -15.91 2.23 2.30
CA SER A 244 -14.51 1.80 2.22
C SER A 244 -14.39 0.29 2.07
N ALA A 245 -13.21 -0.16 1.59
CA ALA A 245 -12.90 -1.59 1.53
C ALA A 245 -12.89 -2.25 2.92
N VAL A 246 -12.54 -1.53 3.98
CA VAL A 246 -12.57 -2.05 5.34
C VAL A 246 -13.98 -2.44 5.75
N GLN A 247 -14.95 -1.57 5.52
CA GLN A 247 -16.37 -1.86 5.81
C GLN A 247 -16.90 -3.07 5.03
N TYR A 248 -16.55 -3.18 3.74
CA TYR A 248 -16.88 -4.35 2.94
C TYR A 248 -16.28 -5.64 3.51
N LEU A 249 -15.00 -5.64 3.86
CA LEU A 249 -14.32 -6.81 4.40
C LEU A 249 -14.86 -7.22 5.78
N GLU A 250 -15.22 -6.26 6.62
CA GLU A 250 -15.89 -6.52 7.90
C GLU A 250 -17.25 -7.18 7.70
N ALA A 251 -18.05 -6.69 6.73
CA ALA A 251 -19.31 -7.29 6.36
C ALA A 251 -19.14 -8.73 5.88
N LEU A 252 -18.14 -9.00 5.03
CA LEU A 252 -17.81 -10.36 4.58
C LEU A 252 -17.43 -11.29 5.73
N ARG A 253 -16.59 -10.81 6.66
CA ARG A 253 -16.18 -11.61 7.83
C ARG A 253 -17.38 -11.96 8.72
N ASN A 254 -18.30 -10.99 8.91
CA ASN A 254 -19.51 -11.20 9.68
C ASN A 254 -20.46 -12.20 9.01
N GLN A 255 -20.61 -12.14 7.68
CA GLN A 255 -21.41 -13.11 6.92
C GLN A 255 -20.85 -14.53 7.06
N LYS A 256 -19.53 -14.72 6.88
CA LYS A 256 -18.87 -16.01 7.08
C LYS A 256 -19.03 -16.53 8.50
N ALA A 257 -18.87 -15.68 9.50
CA ALA A 257 -19.07 -16.06 10.90
C ALA A 257 -20.51 -16.53 11.18
N HIS A 258 -21.52 -15.91 10.55
CA HIS A 258 -22.90 -16.35 10.63
C HIS A 258 -23.16 -17.66 9.89
N GLU A 259 -22.55 -17.86 8.72
CA GLU A 259 -22.62 -19.11 7.97
C GLU A 259 -21.95 -20.27 8.72
N ASP A 260 -20.80 -20.02 9.33
CA ASP A 260 -20.07 -21.02 10.13
C ASP A 260 -20.81 -21.31 11.45
N ALA A 261 -21.39 -20.32 12.09
CA ALA A 261 -22.24 -20.52 13.27
C ALA A 261 -23.56 -21.25 12.92
N GLY A 262 -24.09 -21.04 11.71
CA GLY A 262 -25.23 -21.80 11.20
C GLY A 262 -24.86 -23.24 10.75
N ARG A 263 -23.57 -23.52 10.60
CA ARG A 263 -23.00 -24.85 10.31
C ARG A 263 -22.51 -25.58 11.55
N GLU A 264 -22.68 -25.03 12.76
CA GLU A 264 -22.64 -25.85 13.96
C GLU A 264 -23.76 -26.87 13.82
N ILE A 265 -23.40 -27.97 13.18
CA ILE A 265 -24.20 -29.19 13.13
C ILE A 265 -24.44 -29.53 14.60
N CYS A 266 -25.64 -29.33 15.05
CA CYS A 266 -26.12 -30.02 16.20
C CYS A 266 -25.95 -31.52 15.88
N ILE A 267 -24.83 -32.12 16.28
CA ILE A 267 -24.71 -33.56 16.34
C ILE A 267 -25.63 -33.92 17.48
N CYS A 268 -26.92 -33.93 17.20
CA CYS A 268 -27.85 -34.73 17.92
C CYS A 268 -27.36 -36.16 17.69
N CYS A 269 -26.58 -36.66 18.65
CA CYS A 269 -26.32 -38.06 18.74
C CYS A 269 -27.68 -38.76 18.71
N ASP A 270 -28.08 -39.29 17.57
CA ASP A 270 -29.11 -40.28 17.48
C ASP A 270 -28.60 -41.50 18.24
N ALA A 271 -28.78 -41.47 19.56
CA ALA A 271 -28.67 -42.64 20.38
C ALA A 271 -29.98 -43.44 20.23
N THR A 272 -30.25 -43.90 19.01
CA THR A 272 -31.27 -44.89 18.78
C THR A 272 -30.64 -46.28 18.72
N ALA A 273 -30.38 -46.83 19.87
CA ALA A 273 -30.39 -48.24 20.07
C ALA A 273 -30.55 -48.57 21.58
N THR A 274 -31.74 -48.43 22.11
CA THR A 274 -32.20 -49.26 23.25
C THR A 274 -33.71 -49.44 23.13
N PRO A 275 -34.18 -50.69 23.27
CA PRO A 275 -35.59 -50.99 23.20
C PRO A 275 -36.20 -50.84 24.57
N ALA A 276 -36.78 -49.70 24.89
CA ALA A 276 -37.83 -49.52 25.89
C ALA A 276 -38.18 -48.03 25.99
N GLY A 277 -39.41 -47.70 25.73
CA GLY A 277 -39.93 -46.36 25.67
C GLY A 277 -39.80 -45.58 26.97
N VAL A 278 -39.14 -44.42 26.89
CA VAL A 278 -39.40 -43.28 27.78
C VAL A 278 -39.14 -42.00 26.94
N SER A 279 -40.22 -41.32 26.66
CA SER A 279 -40.21 -39.99 26.05
C SER A 279 -39.74 -38.97 27.11
N ILE A 280 -38.57 -38.38 26.89
CA ILE A 280 -38.17 -37.19 27.67
C ILE A 280 -38.11 -36.01 26.70
N ARG A 281 -39.14 -35.15 26.74
CA ARG A 281 -39.04 -33.80 26.19
C ARG A 281 -38.09 -33.01 27.09
N ARG A 282 -36.95 -32.57 26.53
CA ARG A 282 -36.16 -31.49 27.13
C ARG A 282 -36.39 -30.22 26.33
N GLU A 283 -36.97 -29.23 26.98
CA GLU A 283 -37.06 -27.86 26.49
C GLU A 283 -35.65 -27.29 26.30
N CYS A 284 -35.41 -26.71 25.13
CA CYS A 284 -34.20 -25.93 24.87
C CYS A 284 -34.21 -24.67 25.78
N GLY A 285 -33.40 -24.70 26.82
CA GLY A 285 -33.12 -23.54 27.65
C GLY A 285 -32.19 -22.55 26.93
N LYS A 286 -32.45 -21.26 27.22
CA LYS A 286 -31.70 -20.09 26.74
C LYS A 286 -30.19 -20.25 26.90
N PRO A 287 -29.38 -19.68 25.95
CA PRO A 287 -27.94 -19.71 26.09
C PRO A 287 -27.46 -18.87 27.27
N PRO A 288 -26.38 -19.26 27.93
CA PRO A 288 -25.82 -18.50 29.05
C PRO A 288 -25.14 -17.22 28.57
N ALA A 289 -25.26 -16.19 29.38
CA ALA A 289 -24.67 -14.88 29.16
C ALA A 289 -23.14 -14.97 29.03
N ARG A 290 -22.60 -14.21 28.09
CA ARG A 290 -21.15 -14.03 27.88
C ARG A 290 -20.54 -13.42 29.15
N SER A 291 -19.67 -14.18 29.81
CA SER A 291 -18.67 -13.64 30.73
C SER A 291 -17.34 -13.54 30.01
N ALA A 292 -16.79 -12.33 29.98
CA ALA A 292 -15.53 -11.98 29.37
C ALA A 292 -14.35 -12.75 29.97
N CYS A 293 -13.47 -13.25 29.15
CA CYS A 293 -12.13 -13.65 29.56
C CYS A 293 -11.07 -12.76 28.84
N PRO A 294 -10.42 -11.81 29.55
CA PRO A 294 -9.45 -10.87 28.97
C PRO A 294 -8.01 -11.36 28.99
N GLN A 295 -7.70 -12.63 29.18
CA GLN A 295 -6.31 -13.06 29.45
C GLN A 295 -5.62 -13.87 28.35
N ALA A 296 -6.26 -14.12 27.20
CA ALA A 296 -5.64 -14.94 26.14
C ALA A 296 -4.77 -14.15 25.12
N TRP A 297 -4.79 -12.82 25.15
CA TRP A 297 -4.06 -12.00 24.17
C TRP A 297 -2.65 -11.56 24.59
N ALA A 298 -2.30 -11.68 25.87
CA ALA A 298 -0.98 -11.25 26.35
C ALA A 298 0.15 -12.28 26.08
N ALA A 299 -0.18 -13.52 25.74
CA ALA A 299 0.81 -14.57 25.53
C ALA A 299 1.28 -14.75 24.06
N ALA A 300 0.56 -14.19 23.10
CA ALA A 300 0.91 -14.33 21.67
C ALA A 300 1.82 -13.20 21.13
N ALA A 301 1.99 -12.09 21.87
CA ALA A 301 2.81 -10.95 21.44
C ALA A 301 4.30 -11.07 21.80
N ALA A 302 4.73 -12.14 22.46
CA ALA A 302 6.10 -12.29 22.97
C ALA A 302 7.00 -13.20 22.12
N GLN A 303 6.59 -13.64 20.93
CA GLN A 303 7.38 -14.54 20.09
C GLN A 303 7.43 -14.14 18.62
N VAL A 304 7.72 -12.87 18.33
CA VAL A 304 8.16 -12.48 16.99
C VAL A 304 9.59 -12.01 17.09
N PRO A 305 10.58 -12.73 16.54
CA PRO A 305 11.94 -12.20 16.48
C PRO A 305 11.96 -11.03 15.52
N VAL A 306 12.44 -9.89 16.00
CA VAL A 306 12.79 -8.73 15.18
C VAL A 306 14.07 -9.10 14.43
N VAL A 307 14.00 -9.18 13.12
CA VAL A 307 15.15 -9.22 12.21
C VAL A 307 15.35 -7.84 11.64
#